data_3ee631ae51a0769cd282165123615248
#
_entry.id   3ee631ae51a0769cd282165123615248
#
_cell.length_a   1.000
_cell.length_b   1.000
_cell.length_c   1.000
_cell.angle_alpha   90.00
_cell.angle_beta   90.00
_cell.angle_gamma   90.00
#
_symmetry.space_group_name_H-M   'P 1'
#
loop_
_entity.id
_entity.type
_entity.pdbx_description
1 polymer ?
#
loop_
_entity_poly.entity_id
_entity_poly.type
_entity_poly.pdbx_seq_one_letter_code
_entity_poly.pdbx_strand_id
1 'polypeptide(L)' 'MYQRLRDLREDNDYTQKDVANHLTLTHSAYAKIERGDRQLSVEVLIKLSSLYAVSTDYLLDLSDYPKRIIHYKK' A
#
# COMPACT_ATOMS: atom_id res chain seq x y z
N MET A 1 -1.61 12.78 1.25
CA MET A 1 -0.46 11.96 0.85
C MET A 1 -0.38 10.72 1.71
N TYR A 2 -0.14 9.59 1.09
CA TYR A 2 0.01 8.34 1.84
C TYR A 2 1.49 8.11 2.14
N GLN A 3 1.99 8.76 3.16
CA GLN A 3 3.42 8.72 3.49
C GLN A 3 3.92 7.29 3.76
N ARG A 4 3.09 6.45 4.37
CA ARG A 4 3.48 5.07 4.66
C ARG A 4 3.70 4.23 3.41
N LEU A 5 2.94 4.49 2.35
CA LEU A 5 3.15 3.78 1.09
C LEU A 5 4.54 4.08 0.55
N ARG A 6 4.95 5.33 0.61
CA ARG A 6 6.27 5.73 0.17
C ARG A 6 7.35 5.13 1.06
N ASP A 7 7.16 5.21 2.38
CA ASP A 7 8.13 4.69 3.35
C ASP A 7 8.33 3.19 3.16
N LEU A 8 7.26 2.43 3.04
CA LEU A 8 7.34 0.99 2.83
C LEU A 8 8.00 0.65 1.50
N ARG A 9 7.68 1.41 0.46
CA ARG A 9 8.29 1.22 -0.85
C ARG A 9 9.79 1.42 -0.79
N GLU A 10 10.22 2.52 -0.17
CA GLU A 10 11.64 2.83 -0.05
C GLU A 10 12.37 1.86 0.86
N ASP A 11 11.74 1.44 1.95
CA ASP A 11 12.32 0.46 2.87
C ASP A 11 12.56 -0.89 2.20
N ASN A 12 11.78 -1.22 1.18
CA ASN A 12 11.92 -2.47 0.43
C ASN A 12 12.71 -2.29 -0.87
N ASP A 13 13.31 -1.11 -1.06
CA ASP A 13 14.10 -0.78 -2.25
C ASP A 13 13.32 -0.90 -3.56
N TYR A 14 12.02 -0.66 -3.51
CA TYR A 14 11.19 -0.63 -4.71
C TYR A 14 11.12 0.77 -5.29
N THR A 15 11.14 0.86 -6.62
CA THR A 15 10.79 2.11 -7.30
C THR A 15 9.27 2.18 -7.44
N GLN A 16 8.75 3.38 -7.76
CA GLN A 16 7.32 3.51 -8.06
C GLN A 16 6.91 2.60 -9.21
N LYS A 17 7.78 2.45 -10.20
CA LYS A 17 7.52 1.58 -11.34
C LYS A 17 7.41 0.12 -10.93
N ASP A 18 8.26 -0.32 -10.01
CA ASP A 18 8.23 -1.70 -9.52
C ASP A 18 6.87 -2.00 -8.86
N VAL A 19 6.44 -1.10 -8.01
CA VAL A 19 5.16 -1.29 -7.30
C VAL A 19 3.99 -1.19 -8.27
N ALA A 20 4.04 -0.24 -9.21
CA ALA A 20 3.01 -0.12 -10.23
C ALA A 20 2.85 -1.42 -11.02
N ASN A 21 3.98 -2.02 -11.42
CA ASN A 21 3.96 -3.29 -12.15
C ASN A 21 3.32 -4.40 -11.30
N HIS A 22 3.66 -4.44 -10.02
CA HIS A 22 3.09 -5.43 -9.11
C HIS A 22 1.57 -5.28 -8.99
N LEU A 23 1.10 -4.04 -9.02
CA LEU A 23 -0.33 -3.73 -8.91
C LEU A 23 -1.06 -3.77 -10.25
N THR A 24 -0.35 -4.03 -11.34
CA THR A 24 -0.90 -4.00 -12.70
C THR A 24 -1.45 -2.61 -13.04
N LEU A 25 -0.71 -1.59 -12.62
CA LEU A 25 -1.03 -0.19 -12.90
C LEU A 25 0.08 0.45 -13.71
N THR A 26 -0.24 1.57 -14.36
CA THR A 26 0.80 2.39 -14.97
C THR A 26 1.58 3.11 -13.87
N HIS A 27 2.82 3.48 -14.19
CA HIS A 27 3.63 4.27 -13.27
C HIS A 27 2.90 5.57 -12.87
N SER A 28 2.32 6.24 -13.84
CA SER A 28 1.60 7.49 -13.59
C SER A 28 0.42 7.30 -12.63
N ALA A 29 -0.34 6.21 -12.81
CA ALA A 29 -1.48 5.92 -11.95
C ALA A 29 -1.02 5.66 -10.51
N TYR A 30 0.02 4.86 -10.34
CA TYR A 30 0.52 4.58 -8.99
C TYR A 30 1.10 5.85 -8.33
N ALA A 31 1.85 6.66 -9.09
CA ALA A 31 2.41 7.89 -8.55
C ALA A 31 1.32 8.82 -8.01
N LYS A 32 0.19 8.89 -8.69
CA LYS A 32 -0.95 9.68 -8.23
C LYS A 32 -1.54 9.12 -6.94
N ILE A 33 -1.60 7.80 -6.81
CA ILE A 33 -2.07 7.17 -5.57
C ILE A 33 -1.15 7.54 -4.41
N GLU A 34 0.15 7.43 -4.60
CA GLU A 34 1.12 7.70 -3.55
C GLU A 34 1.06 9.17 -3.09
N ARG A 35 0.82 10.09 -4.03
CA ARG A 35 0.67 11.51 -3.71
C ARG A 35 -0.67 11.85 -3.07
N GLY A 36 -1.65 10.94 -3.16
CA GLY A 36 -2.99 11.20 -2.67
C GLY A 36 -3.90 11.89 -3.69
N ASP A 37 -3.46 11.98 -4.94
CA ASP A 37 -4.23 12.61 -6.02
C ASP A 37 -5.22 11.66 -6.67
N ARG A 38 -5.13 10.38 -6.36
CA ARG A 38 -6.03 9.36 -6.87
C ARG A 38 -6.48 8.49 -5.70
N GLN A 39 -7.76 8.18 -5.69
CA GLN A 39 -8.34 7.37 -4.63
C GLN A 39 -7.77 5.95 -4.65
N LEU A 40 -7.51 5.41 -3.45
CA LEU A 40 -7.00 4.07 -3.28
C LEU A 40 -8.17 3.09 -3.31
N SER A 41 -8.20 2.22 -4.31
CA SER A 41 -9.25 1.22 -4.40
C SER A 41 -9.03 0.10 -3.40
N VAL A 42 -10.11 -0.62 -3.07
CA VAL A 42 -10.02 -1.76 -2.16
C VAL A 42 -9.08 -2.83 -2.72
N GLU A 43 -9.17 -3.09 -4.02
CA GLU A 43 -8.32 -4.09 -4.67
C GLU A 43 -6.83 -3.73 -4.54
N VAL A 44 -6.49 -2.47 -4.82
CA VAL A 44 -5.10 -2.01 -4.70
C VAL A 44 -4.64 -2.07 -3.25
N LEU A 45 -5.52 -1.70 -2.33
CA LEU A 45 -5.21 -1.73 -0.90
C LEU A 45 -4.88 -3.15 -0.43
N ILE A 46 -5.66 -4.13 -0.86
CA ILE A 46 -5.43 -5.54 -0.52
C ILE A 46 -4.10 -6.01 -1.10
N LYS A 47 -3.81 -5.65 -2.34
CA LYS A 47 -2.56 -6.04 -2.98
C LYS A 47 -1.35 -5.43 -2.26
N LEU A 48 -1.45 -4.18 -1.84
CA LEU A 48 -0.38 -3.52 -1.10
C LEU A 48 -0.18 -4.16 0.27
N SER A 49 -1.28 -4.50 0.94
CA SER A 49 -1.22 -5.19 2.22
C SER A 49 -0.47 -6.52 2.09
N SER A 50 -0.74 -7.27 1.02
CA SER A 50 -0.04 -8.53 0.75
C SER A 50 1.42 -8.31 0.40
N LEU A 51 1.71 -7.30 -0.43
CA LEU A 51 3.07 -7.02 -0.87
C LEU A 51 3.99 -6.71 0.31
N TYR A 52 3.53 -5.90 1.24
CA TYR A 52 4.35 -5.46 2.37
C TYR A 52 4.10 -6.27 3.63
N ALA A 53 3.16 -7.22 3.60
CA ALA A 53 2.79 -8.04 4.75
C ALA A 53 2.40 -7.19 5.97
N VAL A 54 1.62 -6.14 5.73
CA VAL A 54 1.14 -5.24 6.78
C VAL A 54 -0.38 -5.14 6.70
N SER A 55 -1.00 -4.65 7.78
CA SER A 55 -2.44 -4.48 7.79
C SER A 55 -2.87 -3.32 6.90
N THR A 56 -4.11 -3.38 6.41
CA THR A 56 -4.66 -2.27 5.63
C THR A 56 -4.80 -1.02 6.49
N ASP A 57 -5.09 -1.17 7.77
CA ASP A 57 -5.17 -0.05 8.69
C ASP A 57 -3.84 0.66 8.81
N TYR A 58 -2.76 -0.10 8.87
CA TYR A 58 -1.42 0.49 8.92
C TYR A 58 -1.13 1.29 7.64
N LEU A 59 -1.49 0.74 6.48
CA LEU A 59 -1.30 1.42 5.20
C LEU A 59 -2.05 2.75 5.15
N LEU A 60 -3.24 2.80 5.75
CA LEU A 60 -4.08 3.99 5.76
C LEU A 60 -3.78 4.93 6.92
N ASP A 61 -2.75 4.63 7.70
CA ASP A 61 -2.33 5.42 8.85
C ASP A 61 -3.40 5.48 9.95
N LEU A 62 -4.21 4.44 10.05
CA LEU A 62 -5.23 4.30 11.09
C LEU A 62 -4.72 3.53 12.29
N SER A 63 -3.54 2.92 12.19
CA SER A 63 -2.93 2.13 13.24
C SER A 63 -1.42 2.19 13.11
N ASP A 64 -0.72 2.23 14.24
CA ASP A 64 0.75 2.13 14.25
C ASP A 64 1.24 0.69 14.33
N TYR A 65 0.30 -0.25 14.38
CA TYR A 65 0.62 -1.67 14.48
C TYR A 65 0.66 -2.28 13.08
N PRO A 66 1.84 -2.62 12.55
CA PRO A 66 1.96 -3.05 11.16
C PRO A 66 1.50 -4.48 10.89
N LYS A 67 1.46 -5.32 11.91
CA LYS A 67 1.11 -6.71 11.68
C LYS A 67 -0.36 -6.85 11.30
N ARG A 68 -0.63 -7.79 10.40
CA ARG A 68 -2.00 -8.10 10.03
C ARG A 68 -2.70 -8.73 11.23
N ILE A 69 -3.89 -8.21 11.52
CA ILE A 69 -4.71 -8.78 12.58
C ILE A 69 -5.61 -9.82 11.93
N ILE A 70 -5.47 -11.07 12.36
CA ILE A 70 -6.30 -12.15 11.85
C ILE A 70 -7.50 -12.30 12.79
N HIS A 71 -8.68 -12.05 12.27
CA HIS A 71 -9.93 -12.21 13.02
C HIS A 71 -10.53 -13.54 12.67
N TYR A 72 -10.61 -14.39 13.66
CA TYR A 72 -11.28 -15.67 13.49
C TYR A 72 -12.71 -15.47 13.87
N LYS A 73 -13.41 -15.96 13.46
CA LYS A 73 -14.57 -15.69 13.92
C LYS A 73 -15.21 -16.66 14.34
N LYS A 74 -14.92 -16.20 14.80
CA LYS A 74 -15.15 -16.66 15.44
C LYS A 74 -15.91 -17.11 15.41
#